data_57585bf51ee07d8da76397836d68e558
#
_entry.id   57585bf51ee07d8da76397836d68e558
#
_cell.length_a   1.000
_cell.length_b   1.000
_cell.length_c   1.000
_cell.angle_alpha   90.00
_cell.angle_beta   90.00
_cell.angle_gamma   90.00
#
_symmetry.space_group_name_H-M   'P 1'
#
loop_
_entity.id
_entity.type
_entity.pdbx_description
1 polymer ?
#
loop_
_entity_poly.entity_id
_entity_poly.type
_entity_poly.pdbx_seq_one_letter_code
_entity_poly.pdbx_strand_id
1 'polypeptide(L)'
;LAIDKNRKHLNPVTTFHYLVDGHALIRKLIREHALCPKLCFIQKDNGPCAGPEEKGCGGACEQNESAAVYNERVKLAIQSLMAKPSFAIIDQGLGADNHSCILVLEGNFYGMGYLPAGYNSFDIPVLQEQLTQYRENSFIRNMVHGFAARFPDKVRWLNP
;
A
#
# COMPACT_ATOMS: atom_id res chain seq x y z
N LEU A 1 13.60 -8.33 3.89
CA LEU A 1 12.34 -8.70 3.24
C LEU A 1 12.61 -9.57 2.02
N ALA A 2 11.88 -10.64 1.86
CA ALA A 2 12.07 -11.58 0.75
C ALA A 2 10.72 -12.14 0.26
N ILE A 3 10.70 -12.63 -0.99
CA ILE A 3 9.56 -13.33 -1.56
C ILE A 3 9.80 -14.84 -1.42
N ASP A 4 8.92 -15.52 -0.70
CA ASP A 4 8.89 -16.98 -0.67
C ASP A 4 7.95 -17.51 -1.75
N LYS A 5 8.53 -18.21 -2.73
CA LYS A 5 7.79 -18.85 -3.83
C LYS A 5 7.12 -20.15 -3.41
N ASN A 6 7.61 -20.77 -2.34
CA ASN A 6 7.22 -22.12 -1.94
C ASN A 6 6.04 -22.16 -0.95
N ARG A 7 5.50 -21.01 -0.58
CA ARG A 7 4.37 -20.85 0.38
C ARG A 7 4.59 -21.58 1.72
N LYS A 8 5.85 -21.67 2.17
CA LYS A 8 6.22 -22.40 3.39
C LYS A 8 6.05 -21.58 4.67
N HIS A 9 5.94 -20.26 4.56
CA HIS A 9 5.76 -19.39 5.72
C HIS A 9 4.32 -19.42 6.21
N LEU A 10 4.15 -19.73 7.50
CA LEU A 10 2.83 -19.78 8.15
C LEU A 10 2.21 -18.40 8.34
N ASN A 11 3.03 -17.35 8.49
CA ASN A 11 2.59 -15.97 8.75
C ASN A 11 3.25 -15.00 7.77
N PRO A 12 2.85 -14.97 6.49
CA PRO A 12 3.37 -14.00 5.55
C PRO A 12 2.81 -12.59 5.87
N VAL A 13 3.64 -11.55 5.71
CA VAL A 13 3.18 -10.15 5.87
C VAL A 13 2.14 -9.80 4.80
N THR A 14 2.31 -10.32 3.59
CA THR A 14 1.33 -10.18 2.48
C THR A 14 1.52 -11.32 1.48
N THR A 15 0.49 -11.57 0.68
CA THR A 15 0.49 -12.62 -0.36
C THR A 15 0.17 -12.03 -1.72
N PHE A 16 0.70 -12.64 -2.78
CA PHE A 16 0.50 -12.22 -4.16
C PHE A 16 0.05 -13.39 -5.02
N HIS A 17 -0.75 -13.11 -6.03
CA HIS A 17 -1.09 -14.10 -7.05
C HIS A 17 0.04 -14.25 -8.08
N TYR A 18 0.71 -13.15 -8.41
CA TYR A 18 1.80 -13.12 -9.38
C TYR A 18 3.11 -12.68 -8.74
N LEU A 19 4.19 -13.32 -9.13
CA LEU A 19 5.53 -13.00 -8.64
C LEU A 19 5.97 -11.56 -8.99
N VAL A 20 5.51 -11.06 -10.14
CA VAL A 20 5.82 -9.69 -10.60
C VAL A 20 5.29 -8.63 -9.63
N ASP A 21 4.11 -8.85 -9.04
CA ASP A 21 3.52 -7.91 -8.07
C ASP A 21 4.35 -7.87 -6.77
N GLY A 22 4.79 -9.03 -6.32
CA GLY A 22 5.69 -9.13 -5.16
C GLY A 22 7.02 -8.40 -5.40
N HIS A 23 7.63 -8.57 -6.58
CA HIS A 23 8.86 -7.84 -6.93
C HIS A 23 8.61 -6.33 -7.04
N ALA A 24 7.48 -5.89 -7.61
CA ALA A 24 7.12 -4.49 -7.71
C ALA A 24 6.97 -3.87 -6.31
N LEU A 25 6.29 -4.55 -5.38
CA LEU A 25 6.17 -4.10 -4.00
C LEU A 25 7.53 -4.00 -3.30
N ILE A 26 8.39 -5.03 -3.39
CA ILE A 26 9.71 -4.98 -2.77
C ILE A 26 10.54 -3.81 -3.31
N ARG A 27 10.52 -3.55 -4.62
CA ARG A 27 11.20 -2.39 -5.22
C ARG A 27 10.63 -1.05 -4.73
N LYS A 28 9.31 -0.96 -4.55
CA LYS A 28 8.67 0.21 -3.94
C LYS A 28 9.19 0.43 -2.52
N LEU A 29 9.18 -0.60 -1.67
CA LEU A 29 9.67 -0.51 -0.29
C LEU A 29 11.17 -0.16 -0.20
N ILE A 30 11.98 -0.66 -1.13
CA ILE A 30 13.40 -0.30 -1.22
C ILE A 30 13.55 1.21 -1.41
N ARG A 31 12.77 1.81 -2.32
CA ARG A 31 12.83 3.27 -2.57
C ARG A 31 12.26 4.10 -1.43
N GLU A 32 11.12 3.68 -0.86
CA GLU A 32 10.41 4.45 0.18
C GLU A 32 11.10 4.39 1.54
N HIS A 33 11.74 3.25 1.86
CA HIS A 33 12.35 3.01 3.18
C HIS A 33 13.87 2.87 3.12
N ALA A 34 14.49 3.25 2.02
CA ALA A 34 15.93 3.18 1.85
C ALA A 34 16.51 1.78 2.17
N LEU A 35 15.85 0.70 1.71
CA LEU A 35 16.30 -0.66 1.96
C LEU A 35 17.39 -1.08 0.96
N CYS A 36 18.16 -2.09 1.33
CA CYS A 36 19.22 -2.63 0.51
C CYS A 36 18.69 -3.61 -0.54
N PRO A 37 18.94 -3.40 -1.86
CA PRO A 37 18.49 -4.32 -2.91
C PRO A 37 19.07 -5.74 -2.76
N LYS A 38 20.32 -5.88 -2.29
CA LYS A 38 20.93 -7.19 -2.03
C LYS A 38 20.24 -7.91 -0.86
N LEU A 39 20.06 -7.22 0.28
CA LEU A 39 19.40 -7.80 1.45
C LEU A 39 17.90 -8.05 1.24
N CYS A 40 17.31 -7.44 0.20
CA CYS A 40 15.94 -7.72 -0.25
C CYS A 40 15.88 -8.74 -1.39
N PHE A 41 16.99 -9.36 -1.78
CA PHE A 41 17.10 -10.38 -2.83
C PHE A 41 16.60 -9.92 -4.21
N ILE A 42 16.61 -8.62 -4.47
CA ILE A 42 16.31 -8.02 -5.79
C ILE A 42 17.59 -8.01 -6.63
N GLN A 43 18.71 -7.55 -6.06
CA GLN A 43 20.02 -7.69 -6.68
C GLN A 43 20.64 -9.03 -6.26
N LYS A 44 20.99 -9.87 -7.24
CA LYS A 44 21.46 -11.24 -7.01
C LYS A 44 22.92 -11.46 -7.44
N ASP A 45 23.48 -10.49 -8.17
CA ASP A 45 24.87 -10.55 -8.59
C ASP A 45 25.84 -10.25 -7.43
N ASN A 46 27.11 -10.61 -7.62
CA ASN A 46 28.17 -10.38 -6.66
C ASN A 46 28.88 -9.01 -6.85
N GLY A 47 28.38 -8.17 -7.77
CA GLY A 47 28.89 -6.83 -8.01
C GLY A 47 28.72 -5.88 -6.82
N PRO A 48 29.14 -4.62 -6.91
CA PRO A 48 28.85 -3.58 -5.93
C PRO A 48 27.35 -3.45 -5.68
N CYS A 49 26.96 -3.04 -4.47
CA CYS A 49 25.54 -2.80 -4.18
C CYS A 49 25.03 -1.56 -4.93
N ALA A 50 23.95 -1.71 -5.70
CA ALA A 50 23.31 -0.58 -6.40
C ALA A 50 22.56 0.38 -5.46
N GLY A 51 22.35 0.00 -4.19
CA GLY A 51 21.57 0.79 -3.23
C GLY A 51 22.11 2.18 -2.94
N PRO A 52 23.44 2.39 -2.75
CA PRO A 52 24.00 3.72 -2.51
C PRO A 52 23.82 4.68 -3.69
N GLU A 53 23.90 4.18 -4.93
CA GLU A 53 23.73 4.98 -6.14
C GLU A 53 22.26 5.39 -6.39
N GLU A 54 21.30 4.56 -5.99
CA GLU A 54 19.86 4.80 -6.11
C GLU A 54 19.27 5.66 -4.98
N LYS A 55 20.09 6.36 -4.20
CA LYS A 55 19.68 7.29 -3.12
C LYS A 55 18.95 6.64 -1.93
N GLY A 56 19.50 5.61 -1.34
CA GLY A 56 18.72 5.15 -0.21
C GLY A 56 19.41 4.21 0.76
N CYS A 57 20.15 3.26 0.29
CA CYS A 57 20.78 2.27 1.16
C CYS A 57 22.06 2.83 1.79
N GLY A 58 22.18 2.76 3.13
CA GLY A 58 23.39 3.15 3.87
C GLY A 58 24.57 2.17 3.75
N GLY A 59 24.47 1.19 2.83
CA GLY A 59 25.53 0.19 2.64
C GLY A 59 25.54 -0.91 3.70
N ALA A 60 24.39 -1.28 4.24
CA ALA A 60 24.27 -2.33 5.26
C ALA A 60 24.86 -3.68 4.83
N CYS A 61 24.80 -4.03 3.54
CA CYS A 61 25.39 -5.26 3.01
C CYS A 61 26.92 -5.19 2.90
N GLU A 62 27.51 -4.01 2.98
CA GLU A 62 28.94 -3.72 2.94
C GLU A 62 29.47 -3.28 4.30
N GLN A 63 28.66 -3.42 5.36
CA GLN A 63 28.99 -3.05 6.75
C GLN A 63 29.22 -1.54 6.96
N ASN A 64 28.84 -0.70 6.03
CA ASN A 64 28.92 0.77 6.16
C ASN A 64 27.82 1.31 7.08
N GLU A 65 26.81 0.52 7.36
CA GLU A 65 25.70 0.83 8.26
C GLU A 65 25.48 -0.34 9.23
N SER A 66 25.16 -0.03 10.49
CA SER A 66 24.89 -1.06 11.48
C SER A 66 23.58 -1.80 11.19
N ALA A 67 23.56 -3.10 11.53
CA ALA A 67 22.35 -3.92 11.39
C ALA A 67 21.16 -3.35 12.20
N ALA A 68 21.41 -2.70 13.34
CA ALA A 68 20.38 -2.10 14.16
C ALA A 68 19.64 -0.98 13.40
N VAL A 69 20.39 -0.03 12.82
CA VAL A 69 19.83 1.09 12.04
C VAL A 69 19.08 0.58 10.81
N TYR A 70 19.66 -0.39 10.08
CA TYR A 70 18.99 -1.00 8.93
C TYR A 70 17.67 -1.69 9.32
N ASN A 71 17.67 -2.46 10.41
CA ASN A 71 16.50 -3.19 10.87
C ASN A 71 15.35 -2.27 11.31
N GLU A 72 15.64 -1.07 11.84
CA GLU A 72 14.57 -0.09 12.12
C GLU A 72 13.83 0.31 10.84
N ARG A 73 14.53 0.55 9.73
CA ARG A 73 13.88 0.83 8.44
C ARG A 73 13.09 -0.38 7.91
N VAL A 74 13.59 -1.59 8.12
CA VAL A 74 12.84 -2.81 7.78
C VAL A 74 11.55 -2.92 8.60
N LYS A 75 11.59 -2.59 9.90
CA LYS A 75 10.38 -2.56 10.74
C LYS A 75 9.37 -1.54 10.24
N LEU A 76 9.81 -0.31 9.93
CA LEU A 76 8.95 0.72 9.36
C LEU A 76 8.31 0.28 8.03
N ALA A 77 9.08 -0.39 7.16
CA ALA A 77 8.56 -0.95 5.92
C ALA A 77 7.51 -2.05 6.16
N ILE A 78 7.70 -2.91 7.16
CA ILE A 78 6.72 -3.92 7.54
C ILE A 78 5.47 -3.25 8.13
N GLN A 79 5.63 -2.26 9.00
CA GLN A 79 4.52 -1.52 9.59
C GLN A 79 3.69 -0.80 8.50
N SER A 80 4.33 -0.22 7.48
CA SER A 80 3.62 0.40 6.36
C SER A 80 2.79 -0.60 5.54
N LEU A 81 3.24 -1.86 5.44
CA LEU A 81 2.47 -2.94 4.81
C LEU A 81 1.32 -3.44 5.68
N MET A 82 1.50 -3.38 6.98
CA MET A 82 0.46 -3.80 7.95
C MET A 82 -0.54 -2.67 8.24
N ALA A 83 -0.19 -1.43 7.91
CA ALA A 83 -1.10 -0.31 8.01
C ALA A 83 -2.32 -0.57 7.14
N LYS A 84 -3.48 -0.48 7.74
CA LYS A 84 -4.78 -0.63 7.08
C LYS A 84 -5.45 0.75 7.02
N PRO A 85 -5.07 1.59 6.05
CA PRO A 85 -5.57 2.95 6.01
C PRO A 85 -7.06 2.97 5.72
N SER A 86 -7.75 3.95 6.29
CA SER A 86 -9.08 4.32 5.89
C SER A 86 -9.01 5.42 4.84
N PHE A 87 -9.78 5.31 3.78
CA PHE A 87 -9.84 6.31 2.71
C PHE A 87 -11.16 6.27 1.96
N ALA A 88 -11.49 7.38 1.32
CA ALA A 88 -12.58 7.46 0.35
C ALA A 88 -12.01 7.70 -1.06
N ILE A 89 -12.57 7.03 -2.06
CA ILE A 89 -12.32 7.33 -3.47
C ILE A 89 -13.50 8.17 -3.95
N ILE A 90 -13.22 9.36 -4.45
CA ILE A 90 -14.22 10.29 -4.98
C ILE A 90 -13.99 10.45 -6.47
N ASP A 91 -15.01 10.21 -7.26
CA ASP A 91 -14.97 10.38 -8.71
C ASP A 91 -16.26 11.04 -9.21
N GLN A 92 -16.33 11.32 -10.50
CA GLN A 92 -17.54 11.80 -11.14
C GLN A 92 -18.71 10.83 -10.88
N GLY A 93 -19.87 11.37 -10.54
CA GLY A 93 -21.10 10.59 -10.36
C GLY A 93 -21.87 10.38 -11.67
N LEU A 94 -23.13 10.01 -11.56
CA LEU A 94 -24.01 9.79 -12.72
C LEU A 94 -24.45 11.10 -13.40
N GLY A 95 -24.24 12.23 -12.75
CA GLY A 95 -24.58 13.55 -13.27
C GLY A 95 -23.69 14.65 -12.68
N ALA A 96 -23.96 15.90 -13.06
CA ALA A 96 -23.20 17.04 -12.55
C ALA A 96 -23.44 17.33 -11.06
N ASP A 97 -24.55 16.85 -10.52
CA ASP A 97 -25.01 17.17 -9.16
C ASP A 97 -24.54 16.19 -8.10
N ASN A 98 -23.74 15.18 -8.48
CA ASN A 98 -23.24 14.20 -7.52
C ASN A 98 -21.87 13.64 -7.87
N HIS A 99 -21.21 13.09 -6.86
CA HIS A 99 -19.95 12.36 -6.97
C HIS A 99 -20.14 10.92 -6.52
N SER A 100 -19.54 9.97 -7.21
CA SER A 100 -19.43 8.60 -6.71
C SER A 100 -18.44 8.56 -5.55
N CYS A 101 -18.75 7.79 -4.52
CA CYS A 101 -17.90 7.59 -3.37
C CYS A 101 -17.76 6.11 -3.05
N ILE A 102 -16.53 5.65 -2.89
CA ILE A 102 -16.20 4.32 -2.38
C ILE A 102 -15.47 4.51 -1.05
N LEU A 103 -15.95 3.88 0.01
CA LEU A 103 -15.37 3.95 1.34
C LEU A 103 -14.60 2.67 1.68
N VAL A 104 -13.37 2.85 2.12
CA VAL A 104 -12.50 1.79 2.65
C VAL A 104 -12.19 2.14 4.11
N LEU A 105 -12.47 1.20 5.01
CA LEU A 105 -12.20 1.33 6.45
C LEU A 105 -11.20 0.28 6.87
N GLU A 106 -10.12 0.71 7.51
CA GLU A 106 -9.06 -0.19 7.98
C GLU A 106 -8.59 -1.18 6.89
N GLY A 107 -8.43 -0.68 5.66
CA GLY A 107 -8.02 -1.46 4.50
C GLY A 107 -9.07 -2.39 3.91
N ASN A 108 -10.30 -2.42 4.46
CA ASN A 108 -11.41 -3.24 3.98
C ASN A 108 -12.43 -2.38 3.24
N PHE A 109 -12.95 -2.87 2.12
CA PHE A 109 -14.04 -2.19 1.44
C PHE A 109 -15.29 -2.18 2.33
N TYR A 110 -15.79 -1.00 2.65
CA TYR A 110 -17.02 -0.83 3.45
C TYR A 110 -18.24 -0.79 2.56
N GLY A 111 -18.24 0.10 1.57
CA GLY A 111 -19.41 0.34 0.76
C GLY A 111 -19.22 1.45 -0.26
N MET A 112 -20.27 1.77 -0.97
CA MET A 112 -20.25 2.82 -1.99
C MET A 112 -21.62 3.48 -2.13
N GLY A 113 -21.62 4.67 -2.77
CA GLY A 113 -22.82 5.44 -3.05
C GLY A 113 -22.52 6.72 -3.79
N TYR A 114 -23.40 7.67 -3.67
CA TYR A 114 -23.27 8.98 -4.29
C TYR A 114 -23.39 10.06 -3.22
N LEU A 115 -22.51 11.04 -3.31
CA LEU A 115 -22.51 12.23 -2.46
C LEU A 115 -22.96 13.43 -3.28
N PRO A 116 -23.71 14.39 -2.70
CA PRO A 116 -24.10 15.61 -3.40
C PRO A 116 -22.89 16.41 -3.90
N ALA A 117 -23.04 17.12 -5.00
CA ALA A 117 -22.02 18.07 -5.43
C ALA A 117 -21.76 19.11 -4.32
N GLY A 118 -20.47 19.38 -4.05
CA GLY A 118 -20.08 20.27 -2.94
C GLY A 118 -20.02 19.60 -1.57
N TYR A 119 -20.23 18.29 -1.49
CA TYR A 119 -20.02 17.55 -0.24
C TYR A 119 -18.56 17.64 0.21
N ASN A 120 -18.34 18.10 1.43
CA ASN A 120 -17.01 18.41 1.97
C ASN A 120 -16.73 17.80 3.35
N SER A 121 -17.68 17.04 3.91
CA SER A 121 -17.48 16.31 5.17
C SER A 121 -16.94 14.92 4.88
N PHE A 122 -15.74 14.63 5.34
CA PHE A 122 -15.10 13.33 5.19
C PHE A 122 -14.93 12.62 6.54
N ASP A 123 -15.82 12.90 7.48
CA ASP A 123 -15.91 12.17 8.74
C ASP A 123 -16.47 10.77 8.50
N ILE A 124 -15.79 9.74 9.02
CA ILE A 124 -16.16 8.35 8.78
C ILE A 124 -17.63 8.05 9.15
N PRO A 125 -18.15 8.42 10.33
CA PRO A 125 -19.54 8.16 10.67
C PRO A 125 -20.53 8.80 9.69
N VAL A 126 -20.24 10.03 9.26
CA VAL A 126 -21.12 10.76 8.32
C VAL A 126 -21.10 10.10 6.93
N LEU A 127 -19.93 9.64 6.46
CA LEU A 127 -19.85 8.89 5.21
C LEU A 127 -20.58 7.55 5.29
N GLN A 128 -20.52 6.87 6.42
CA GLN A 128 -21.23 5.59 6.63
C GLN A 128 -22.74 5.74 6.53
N GLU A 129 -23.31 6.86 6.99
CA GLU A 129 -24.74 7.16 6.87
C GLU A 129 -25.19 7.43 5.43
N GLN A 130 -24.30 7.97 4.59
CA GLN A 130 -24.60 8.32 3.20
C GLN A 130 -24.37 7.16 2.22
N LEU A 131 -23.62 6.16 2.62
CA LEU A 131 -23.20 5.09 1.72
C LEU A 131 -23.89 3.77 2.04
N THR A 132 -24.15 2.99 1.00
CA THR A 132 -24.67 1.64 1.17
C THR A 132 -23.51 0.69 1.47
N GLN A 133 -23.62 -0.02 2.58
CA GLN A 133 -22.66 -1.06 2.94
C GLN A 133 -22.86 -2.30 2.06
N TYR A 134 -21.76 -2.87 1.59
CA TYR A 134 -21.77 -4.11 0.81
C TYR A 134 -20.78 -5.12 1.40
N ARG A 135 -21.06 -6.38 1.12
CA ARG A 135 -20.16 -7.47 1.54
C ARG A 135 -18.89 -7.46 0.71
N GLU A 136 -17.77 -7.41 1.40
CA GLU A 136 -16.44 -7.46 0.77
C GLU A 136 -16.06 -8.89 0.35
N ASN A 137 -15.26 -8.97 -0.71
CA ASN A 137 -14.47 -10.14 -1.07
C ASN A 137 -13.06 -9.71 -1.56
N SER A 138 -12.15 -10.66 -1.71
CA SER A 138 -10.76 -10.37 -2.12
C SER A 138 -10.65 -9.70 -3.49
N PHE A 139 -11.57 -9.99 -4.41
CA PHE A 139 -11.59 -9.38 -5.74
C PHE A 139 -11.93 -7.89 -5.65
N ILE A 140 -13.03 -7.54 -4.93
CA ILE A 140 -13.43 -6.14 -4.71
C ILE A 140 -12.32 -5.37 -4.01
N ARG A 141 -11.73 -5.93 -2.94
CA ARG A 141 -10.62 -5.31 -2.22
C ARG A 141 -9.45 -4.99 -3.15
N ASN A 142 -8.99 -5.97 -3.92
CA ASN A 142 -7.86 -5.80 -4.83
C ASN A 142 -8.15 -4.76 -5.91
N MET A 143 -9.37 -4.75 -6.45
CA MET A 143 -9.81 -3.77 -7.45
C MET A 143 -9.81 -2.35 -6.88
N VAL A 144 -10.38 -2.14 -5.69
CA VAL A 144 -10.46 -0.83 -5.04
C VAL A 144 -9.07 -0.30 -4.68
N HIS A 145 -8.22 -1.13 -4.07
CA HIS A 145 -6.84 -0.74 -3.77
C HIS A 145 -5.99 -0.50 -5.02
N GLY A 146 -6.19 -1.31 -6.06
CA GLY A 146 -5.54 -1.11 -7.36
C GLY A 146 -5.95 0.21 -8.02
N PHE A 147 -7.22 0.58 -7.95
CA PHE A 147 -7.72 1.86 -8.43
C PHE A 147 -7.14 3.03 -7.63
N ALA A 148 -7.15 2.95 -6.30
CA ALA A 148 -6.59 3.98 -5.43
C ALA A 148 -5.09 4.22 -5.70
N ALA A 149 -4.32 3.16 -5.94
CA ALA A 149 -2.90 3.26 -6.30
C ALA A 149 -2.67 3.90 -7.67
N ARG A 150 -3.57 3.67 -8.62
CA ARG A 150 -3.49 4.21 -10.00
C ARG A 150 -3.94 5.67 -10.10
N PHE A 151 -4.88 6.08 -9.25
CA PHE A 151 -5.50 7.41 -9.28
C PHE A 151 -5.44 8.06 -7.88
N PRO A 152 -4.25 8.40 -7.38
CA PRO A 152 -4.07 8.95 -6.03
C PRO A 152 -4.71 10.33 -5.84
N ASP A 153 -4.93 11.08 -6.90
CA ASP A 153 -5.64 12.37 -6.93
C ASP A 153 -7.13 12.23 -6.54
N LYS A 154 -7.73 11.06 -6.77
CA LYS A 154 -9.11 10.76 -6.40
C LYS A 154 -9.26 10.22 -4.97
N VAL A 155 -8.16 9.97 -4.28
CA VAL A 155 -8.16 9.41 -2.92
C VAL A 155 -8.14 10.51 -1.87
N ARG A 156 -9.03 10.39 -0.89
CA ARG A 156 -9.04 11.18 0.35
C ARG A 156 -8.73 10.27 1.52
N TRP A 157 -7.57 10.46 2.12
CA TRP A 157 -7.16 9.73 3.31
C TRP A 157 -7.99 10.22 4.50
N LEU A 158 -8.55 9.27 5.25
CA LEU A 158 -9.38 9.53 6.41
C LEU A 158 -8.58 9.19 7.66
N ASN A 159 -8.61 10.11 8.62
CA ASN A 159 -8.06 9.84 9.95
C ASN A 159 -9.15 9.17 10.80
N PRO A 160 -8.79 8.16 11.62
CA PRO A 160 -9.72 7.54 12.55
C PRO A 160 -10.16 8.52 13.63
#